data_c6c93d391356d0ca169c9cc9a7f6e951
#
_entry.id   c6c93d391356d0ca169c9cc9a7f6e951
#
_cell.length_a   1.000
_cell.length_b   1.000
_cell.length_c   1.000
_cell.angle_alpha   90.00
_cell.angle_beta   90.00
_cell.angle_gamma   90.00
#
_symmetry.space_group_name_H-M   'P 1'
#
loop_
_entity.id
_entity.type
_entity.pdbx_description
1 polymer ?
#
loop_
_entity_poly.entity_id
_entity_poly.type
_entity_poly.pdbx_seq_one_letter_code
_entity_poly.pdbx_strand_id
1 'polypeptide(L)'
;MARSAAAKKVAKAASAGAGGKGAGSERKILFPAAMVLVALLGIALVVVARNQRADLAPAGDPGLEDHWHSAYDIYVCDEIDPASFANDSEDDRTGIHTHGDGLIHIHPFVSTVTGQYATLGAFFNENETAFDDSTFELPSGSVISEDDFTCNGEAAELRVLKWNQLTAEKPVVFTEDLQDVRLNEDGQLFMFAIVGESYENSDIPRPDDAYLRQYLGLSAEQRPLGEGDEGETGPILPATSEPFETEEPAAEIPESGEPSDG
;
A
#
# COMPACT_ATOMS: atom_id res chain seq x y z
N MET A 1 60.52 80.98 -6.53
CA MET A 1 60.12 79.92 -5.65
C MET A 1 59.88 78.65 -6.48
N ALA A 2 60.86 77.73 -6.45
CA ALA A 2 60.78 76.46 -7.22
C ALA A 2 59.93 75.43 -6.54
N ARG A 3 58.82 74.97 -7.14
CA ARG A 3 58.06 73.91 -6.68
C ARG A 3 58.82 72.59 -6.83
N SER A 4 59.01 71.86 -5.71
CA SER A 4 59.77 70.63 -5.62
C SER A 4 59.31 69.57 -6.64
N ALA A 5 60.28 68.92 -7.30
CA ALA A 5 60.02 67.84 -8.26
C ALA A 5 59.23 66.68 -7.71
N ALA A 6 59.20 66.54 -6.36
CA ALA A 6 58.39 65.51 -5.64
C ALA A 6 56.88 65.77 -5.76
N ALA A 7 56.44 67.05 -5.69
CA ALA A 7 55.00 67.39 -5.76
C ALA A 7 54.45 67.12 -7.19
N LYS A 8 55.26 67.21 -8.24
CA LYS A 8 54.85 66.87 -9.61
C LYS A 8 54.71 65.37 -9.86
N LYS A 9 55.50 64.53 -9.16
CA LYS A 9 55.36 63.06 -9.25
C LYS A 9 54.12 62.52 -8.53
N VAL A 10 53.76 63.12 -7.39
CA VAL A 10 52.59 62.74 -6.65
C VAL A 10 51.31 63.12 -7.41
N ALA A 11 51.24 64.29 -8.01
CA ALA A 11 50.09 64.69 -8.82
C ALA A 11 49.92 63.88 -10.09
N LYS A 12 51.01 63.35 -10.69
CA LYS A 12 50.98 62.49 -11.88
C LYS A 12 50.53 61.02 -11.51
N ALA A 13 50.81 60.55 -10.29
CA ALA A 13 50.37 59.24 -9.82
C ALA A 13 48.88 59.29 -9.47
N ALA A 14 48.40 60.39 -8.90
CA ALA A 14 46.99 60.54 -8.56
C ALA A 14 46.09 60.67 -9.79
N SER A 15 46.58 61.22 -10.92
CA SER A 15 45.76 61.29 -12.15
C SER A 15 45.81 60.04 -13.01
N ALA A 16 46.76 59.10 -12.80
CA ALA A 16 46.79 57.79 -13.49
C ALA A 16 45.81 56.75 -12.96
N GLY A 17 45.31 56.97 -11.77
CA GLY A 17 44.32 56.09 -11.16
C GLY A 17 42.84 56.36 -11.50
N ALA A 18 42.57 57.52 -12.20
CA ALA A 18 41.15 57.93 -12.42
C ALA A 18 40.63 57.64 -13.84
N GLY A 19 41.29 56.78 -14.60
CA GLY A 19 40.98 56.50 -16.02
C GLY A 19 40.51 55.06 -16.31
N GLY A 20 39.93 54.35 -15.39
CA GLY A 20 39.29 53.05 -15.63
C GLY A 20 37.85 53.23 -16.08
N LYS A 21 37.61 53.63 -17.34
CA LYS A 21 36.26 53.56 -17.91
C LYS A 21 35.83 52.10 -18.17
N GLY A 22 34.82 51.64 -17.48
CA GLY A 22 33.76 50.86 -18.07
C GLY A 22 34.01 49.39 -18.37
N ALA A 23 34.34 48.56 -17.35
CA ALA A 23 34.02 47.14 -17.40
C ALA A 23 33.15 46.69 -16.18
N GLY A 24 32.64 47.64 -15.44
CA GLY A 24 31.96 47.38 -14.15
C GLY A 24 30.44 47.34 -14.17
N SER A 25 29.80 47.72 -15.29
CA SER A 25 28.32 47.75 -15.34
C SER A 25 27.72 46.38 -15.68
N GLU A 26 28.30 45.63 -16.58
CA GLU A 26 27.78 44.33 -16.98
C GLU A 26 27.97 43.27 -15.87
N ARG A 27 29.10 43.31 -15.14
CA ARG A 27 29.32 42.39 -14.00
C ARG A 27 28.36 42.58 -12.83
N LYS A 28 27.77 43.78 -12.66
CA LYS A 28 26.80 44.05 -11.59
C LYS A 28 25.45 43.43 -11.85
N ILE A 29 25.11 43.10 -13.10
CA ILE A 29 23.86 42.49 -13.50
C ILE A 29 24.01 40.96 -13.62
N LEU A 30 25.18 40.46 -14.01
CA LEU A 30 25.46 39.04 -14.21
C LEU A 30 25.32 38.25 -12.91
N PHE A 31 25.74 38.74 -11.76
CA PHE A 31 25.62 38.04 -10.48
C PHE A 31 24.17 37.90 -10.03
N PRO A 32 23.34 38.95 -9.94
CA PRO A 32 21.94 38.78 -9.60
C PRO A 32 21.16 37.97 -10.64
N ALA A 33 21.48 38.09 -11.93
CA ALA A 33 20.88 37.29 -12.99
C ALA A 33 21.22 35.80 -12.84
N ALA A 34 22.45 35.44 -12.49
CA ALA A 34 22.86 34.07 -12.21
C ALA A 34 22.14 33.50 -10.97
N MET A 35 21.99 34.32 -9.92
CA MET A 35 21.25 33.88 -8.71
C MET A 35 19.77 33.65 -9.01
N VAL A 36 19.13 34.50 -9.80
CA VAL A 36 17.73 34.29 -10.23
C VAL A 36 17.61 33.04 -11.09
N LEU A 37 18.56 32.81 -12.00
CA LEU A 37 18.56 31.59 -12.83
C LEU A 37 18.68 30.32 -11.98
N VAL A 38 19.58 30.29 -11.01
CA VAL A 38 19.75 29.14 -10.08
C VAL A 38 18.48 28.92 -9.26
N ALA A 39 17.87 29.99 -8.76
CA ALA A 39 16.60 29.87 -8.00
C ALA A 39 15.47 29.33 -8.89
N LEU A 40 15.32 29.81 -10.11
CA LEU A 40 14.30 29.30 -11.04
C LEU A 40 14.57 27.85 -11.43
N LEU A 41 15.85 27.48 -11.65
CA LEU A 41 16.22 26.10 -11.95
C LEU A 41 15.90 25.16 -10.72
N GLY A 42 16.19 25.63 -9.52
CA GLY A 42 15.85 24.92 -8.28
C GLY A 42 14.35 24.72 -8.12
N ILE A 43 13.56 25.78 -8.35
CA ILE A 43 12.10 25.69 -8.32
C ILE A 43 11.59 24.72 -9.40
N ALA A 44 12.11 24.81 -10.62
CA ALA A 44 11.73 23.91 -11.71
C ALA A 44 12.04 22.45 -11.37
N LEU A 45 13.22 22.15 -10.81
CA LEU A 45 13.58 20.82 -10.36
C LEU A 45 12.67 20.30 -9.24
N VAL A 46 12.31 21.15 -8.28
CA VAL A 46 11.37 20.77 -7.22
C VAL A 46 9.98 20.49 -7.79
N VAL A 47 9.51 21.32 -8.72
CA VAL A 47 8.21 21.10 -9.40
C VAL A 47 8.22 19.80 -10.20
N VAL A 48 9.28 19.54 -10.98
CA VAL A 48 9.41 18.28 -11.74
C VAL A 48 9.47 17.08 -10.81
N ALA A 49 10.28 17.14 -9.75
CA ALA A 49 10.38 16.05 -8.78
C ALA A 49 9.05 15.82 -8.05
N ARG A 50 8.29 16.89 -7.75
CA ARG A 50 6.97 16.77 -7.13
C ARG A 50 5.94 16.18 -8.09
N ASN A 51 5.95 16.61 -9.37
CA ASN A 51 5.04 16.03 -10.38
C ASN A 51 5.37 14.56 -10.65
N GLN A 52 6.66 14.20 -10.76
CA GLN A 52 7.05 12.79 -10.90
C GLN A 52 6.63 11.94 -9.70
N ARG A 53 6.67 12.50 -8.48
CA ARG A 53 6.14 11.80 -7.30
C ARG A 53 4.61 11.75 -7.30
N ALA A 54 3.94 12.78 -7.81
CA ALA A 54 2.48 12.77 -7.96
C ALA A 54 2.01 11.76 -9.02
N ASP A 55 2.80 11.58 -10.09
CA ASP A 55 2.55 10.55 -11.12
C ASP A 55 2.89 9.12 -10.62
N LEU A 56 3.74 9.01 -9.57
CA LEU A 56 4.10 7.74 -8.91
C LEU A 56 3.32 7.51 -7.60
N ALA A 57 2.65 8.54 -7.08
CA ALA A 57 1.75 8.42 -5.95
C ALA A 57 0.34 8.19 -6.50
N PRO A 58 -0.15 6.95 -6.50
CA PRO A 58 -1.58 6.71 -6.72
C PRO A 58 -2.39 7.49 -5.68
N ALA A 59 -3.64 7.71 -6.00
CA ALA A 59 -4.63 8.44 -5.23
C ALA A 59 -4.50 8.26 -3.72
N GLY A 60 -4.66 9.32 -3.03
CA GLY A 60 -4.35 9.60 -1.64
C GLY A 60 -4.45 8.46 -0.63
N ASP A 61 -3.56 8.49 0.33
CA ASP A 61 -3.55 7.58 1.48
C ASP A 61 -4.86 7.65 2.26
N PRO A 62 -5.34 6.54 2.87
CA PRO A 62 -6.62 6.53 3.56
C PRO A 62 -6.60 7.44 4.80
N GLY A 63 -7.62 8.28 4.90
CA GLY A 63 -7.89 9.13 6.05
C GLY A 63 -8.97 8.54 6.96
N LEU A 64 -9.41 9.32 7.94
CA LEU A 64 -10.46 8.91 8.89
C LEU A 64 -11.88 8.87 8.29
N GLU A 65 -12.07 9.44 7.10
CA GLU A 65 -13.37 9.52 6.42
C GLU A 65 -13.47 8.51 5.27
N ASP A 66 -12.37 7.78 4.99
CA ASP A 66 -12.33 6.85 3.87
C ASP A 66 -12.90 5.49 4.26
N HIS A 67 -13.49 4.80 3.27
CA HIS A 67 -13.99 3.44 3.39
C HIS A 67 -13.63 2.69 2.12
N TRP A 68 -12.51 1.98 2.15
CA TRP A 68 -11.91 1.27 1.04
C TRP A 68 -11.91 -0.23 1.28
N HIS A 69 -11.74 -0.96 0.18
CA HIS A 69 -11.61 -2.42 0.21
C HIS A 69 -10.48 -2.86 -0.70
N SER A 70 -9.78 -3.87 -0.27
CA SER A 70 -8.79 -4.58 -1.08
C SER A 70 -9.04 -6.08 -0.98
N ALA A 71 -8.93 -6.83 -2.08
CA ALA A 71 -9.03 -8.27 -2.01
C ALA A 71 -7.67 -8.91 -1.78
N TYR A 72 -7.65 -10.07 -1.13
CA TYR A 72 -6.45 -10.87 -0.97
C TYR A 72 -6.72 -12.35 -1.09
N ASP A 73 -5.69 -13.08 -1.55
CA ASP A 73 -5.61 -14.54 -1.48
C ASP A 73 -4.26 -14.97 -0.91
N ILE A 74 -4.18 -16.22 -0.50
CA ILE A 74 -2.97 -16.85 0.03
C ILE A 74 -2.58 -17.98 -0.92
N TYR A 75 -1.32 -18.01 -1.34
CA TYR A 75 -0.78 -19.00 -2.25
C TYR A 75 0.40 -19.73 -1.61
N VAL A 76 0.27 -21.02 -1.39
CA VAL A 76 1.29 -21.84 -0.73
C VAL A 76 1.80 -22.89 -1.68
N CYS A 77 3.08 -22.81 -2.01
CA CYS A 77 3.80 -23.63 -2.99
C CYS A 77 3.21 -23.51 -4.40
N ASP A 78 2.14 -24.20 -4.71
CA ASP A 78 1.46 -24.24 -6.01
C ASP A 78 -0.07 -24.29 -5.90
N GLU A 79 -0.61 -24.03 -4.70
CA GLU A 79 -2.04 -24.07 -4.44
C GLU A 79 -2.52 -22.80 -3.72
N ILE A 80 -3.75 -22.36 -4.04
CA ILE A 80 -4.43 -21.31 -3.28
C ILE A 80 -4.97 -21.94 -1.99
N ASP A 81 -4.65 -21.35 -0.84
CA ASP A 81 -5.30 -21.69 0.43
C ASP A 81 -6.71 -21.06 0.42
N PRO A 82 -7.78 -21.86 0.50
CA PRO A 82 -9.13 -21.33 0.46
C PRO A 82 -9.55 -20.64 1.76
N ALA A 83 -8.72 -20.67 2.80
CA ALA A 83 -9.03 -20.04 4.07
C ALA A 83 -8.74 -18.53 4.02
N SER A 84 -9.60 -17.75 4.66
CA SER A 84 -9.42 -16.31 4.84
C SER A 84 -9.24 -15.99 6.32
N PHE A 85 -8.49 -14.94 6.61
CA PHE A 85 -8.42 -14.40 7.96
C PHE A 85 -9.80 -13.89 8.38
N ALA A 86 -10.13 -14.09 9.65
CA ALA A 86 -11.36 -13.57 10.25
C ALA A 86 -10.99 -12.89 11.57
N ASN A 87 -11.41 -11.65 11.71
CA ASN A 87 -11.34 -10.91 12.95
C ASN A 87 -12.78 -10.68 13.43
N ASP A 88 -13.07 -11.03 14.67
CA ASP A 88 -14.34 -10.69 15.28
C ASP A 88 -14.40 -9.17 15.47
N SER A 89 -15.33 -8.54 14.75
CA SER A 89 -15.47 -7.08 14.68
C SER A 89 -15.68 -6.36 16.02
N GLU A 90 -15.96 -7.11 17.10
CA GLU A 90 -16.08 -6.56 18.45
C GLU A 90 -14.73 -6.04 19.00
N ASP A 91 -13.62 -6.54 18.46
CA ASP A 91 -12.27 -6.20 18.90
C ASP A 91 -11.52 -5.27 17.90
N ASP A 92 -12.19 -4.77 16.84
CA ASP A 92 -11.56 -3.84 15.89
C ASP A 92 -11.13 -2.55 16.58
N ARG A 93 -9.83 -2.32 16.65
CA ARG A 93 -9.20 -1.19 17.35
C ARG A 93 -8.78 -0.07 16.41
N THR A 94 -8.70 -0.33 15.11
CA THR A 94 -8.07 0.57 14.15
C THR A 94 -8.93 0.91 12.94
N GLY A 95 -9.81 0.00 12.52
CA GLY A 95 -10.57 0.09 11.28
C GLY A 95 -9.85 -0.47 10.06
N ILE A 96 -8.79 -1.28 10.27
CA ILE A 96 -8.16 -2.08 9.20
C ILE A 96 -8.30 -3.55 9.57
N HIS A 97 -9.32 -4.23 9.06
CA HIS A 97 -9.69 -5.58 9.48
C HIS A 97 -10.24 -6.43 8.33
N THR A 98 -10.74 -7.62 8.64
CA THR A 98 -11.38 -8.55 7.67
C THR A 98 -12.50 -9.32 8.37
N HIS A 99 -13.49 -9.79 7.59
CA HIS A 99 -14.62 -10.58 8.08
C HIS A 99 -14.60 -12.04 7.62
N GLY A 100 -13.45 -12.53 7.14
CA GLY A 100 -13.36 -13.87 6.56
C GLY A 100 -13.90 -13.97 5.14
N ASP A 101 -14.03 -12.85 4.47
CA ASP A 101 -14.61 -12.68 3.14
C ASP A 101 -13.55 -12.50 2.04
N GLY A 102 -12.25 -12.63 2.37
CA GLY A 102 -11.15 -12.39 1.44
C GLY A 102 -10.91 -10.92 1.14
N LEU A 103 -11.50 -10.02 1.96
CA LEU A 103 -11.26 -8.58 1.82
C LEU A 103 -10.52 -8.02 3.03
N ILE A 104 -9.69 -7.03 2.77
CA ILE A 104 -9.18 -6.09 3.76
C ILE A 104 -10.12 -4.88 3.72
N HIS A 105 -10.83 -4.64 4.83
CA HIS A 105 -11.66 -3.47 5.03
C HIS A 105 -10.81 -2.35 5.62
N ILE A 106 -10.84 -1.17 5.01
CA ILE A 106 -9.96 -0.04 5.34
C ILE A 106 -10.84 1.19 5.59
N HIS A 107 -11.24 1.40 6.82
CA HIS A 107 -11.99 2.57 7.28
C HIS A 107 -11.41 3.09 8.59
N PRO A 108 -10.17 3.62 8.57
CA PRO A 108 -9.44 3.99 9.77
C PRO A 108 -10.26 4.94 10.65
N PHE A 109 -10.37 4.64 11.94
CA PHE A 109 -10.97 5.56 12.93
C PHE A 109 -9.96 6.06 13.95
N VAL A 110 -8.69 5.68 13.82
CA VAL A 110 -7.57 6.20 14.60
C VAL A 110 -6.45 6.67 13.67
N SER A 111 -5.80 7.78 14.02
CA SER A 111 -4.75 8.38 13.19
C SER A 111 -3.47 7.57 13.09
N THR A 112 -3.30 6.55 13.92
CA THR A 112 -2.11 5.68 13.93
C THR A 112 -2.03 4.74 12.75
N VAL A 113 -3.13 4.56 12.02
CA VAL A 113 -3.23 3.69 10.83
C VAL A 113 -3.76 4.44 9.60
N THR A 114 -3.63 5.78 9.58
CA THR A 114 -3.99 6.61 8.43
C THR A 114 -2.77 6.97 7.60
N GLY A 115 -2.98 7.37 6.37
CA GLY A 115 -1.92 7.86 5.52
C GLY A 115 -0.87 6.80 5.25
N GLN A 116 0.38 7.15 5.45
CA GLN A 116 1.51 6.22 5.28
C GLN A 116 1.53 5.05 6.27
N TYR A 117 0.74 5.11 7.33
CA TYR A 117 0.68 4.06 8.36
C TYR A 117 -0.40 3.01 8.09
N ALA A 118 -1.23 3.19 7.07
CA ALA A 118 -2.13 2.15 6.56
C ALA A 118 -1.30 1.13 5.76
N THR A 119 -0.88 0.07 6.43
CA THR A 119 0.04 -0.94 5.88
C THR A 119 -0.47 -2.35 6.16
N LEU A 120 0.13 -3.34 5.49
CA LEU A 120 -0.12 -4.76 5.79
C LEU A 120 0.26 -5.09 7.24
N GLY A 121 1.32 -4.48 7.77
CA GLY A 121 1.68 -4.63 9.19
C GLY A 121 0.57 -4.17 10.13
N ALA A 122 -0.13 -3.06 9.81
CA ALA A 122 -1.30 -2.63 10.57
C ALA A 122 -2.44 -3.65 10.49
N PHE A 123 -2.73 -4.20 9.31
CA PHE A 123 -3.73 -5.22 9.08
C PHE A 123 -3.45 -6.51 9.89
N PHE A 124 -2.25 -7.05 9.79
CA PHE A 124 -1.89 -8.28 10.49
C PHE A 124 -1.79 -8.09 12.01
N ASN A 125 -1.33 -6.93 12.47
CA ASN A 125 -1.33 -6.58 13.90
C ASN A 125 -2.77 -6.48 14.47
N GLU A 126 -3.71 -5.96 13.69
CA GLU A 126 -5.12 -5.91 14.10
C GLU A 126 -5.74 -7.30 14.21
N ASN A 127 -5.36 -8.19 13.30
CA ASN A 127 -5.81 -9.59 13.31
C ASN A 127 -4.99 -10.48 14.28
N GLU A 128 -4.06 -9.90 15.06
CA GLU A 128 -3.18 -10.63 15.98
C GLU A 128 -2.42 -11.79 15.33
N THR A 129 -2.08 -11.64 14.04
CA THR A 129 -1.47 -12.65 13.18
C THR A 129 0.01 -12.35 12.98
N ALA A 130 0.88 -13.36 13.12
CA ALA A 130 2.30 -13.21 12.88
C ALA A 130 2.59 -13.00 11.39
N PHE A 131 3.20 -11.86 11.08
CA PHE A 131 3.59 -11.48 9.72
C PHE A 131 4.84 -10.59 9.77
N ASP A 132 5.91 -11.02 9.12
CA ASP A 132 7.11 -10.24 8.87
C ASP A 132 7.78 -10.69 7.55
N ASP A 133 9.02 -10.28 7.28
CA ASP A 133 9.71 -10.59 6.03
C ASP A 133 10.02 -12.07 5.83
N SER A 134 9.96 -12.88 6.87
CA SER A 134 10.31 -14.30 6.84
C SER A 134 9.28 -15.22 7.49
N THR A 135 8.24 -14.65 8.10
CA THR A 135 7.25 -15.39 8.89
C THR A 135 5.84 -15.02 8.46
N PHE A 136 5.02 -16.02 8.25
CA PHE A 136 3.61 -15.84 7.91
C PHE A 136 2.75 -16.87 8.65
N GLU A 137 1.79 -16.38 9.43
CA GLU A 137 0.78 -17.22 10.06
C GLU A 137 -0.45 -17.34 9.15
N LEU A 138 -0.77 -18.57 8.78
CA LEU A 138 -1.95 -18.88 7.97
C LEU A 138 -3.25 -18.72 8.78
N PRO A 139 -4.42 -18.57 8.13
CA PRO A 139 -5.71 -18.52 8.81
C PRO A 139 -6.01 -19.76 9.68
N SER A 140 -5.35 -20.88 9.38
CA SER A 140 -5.41 -22.11 10.18
C SER A 140 -4.70 -22.01 11.54
N GLY A 141 -3.94 -20.95 11.79
CA GLY A 141 -3.03 -20.77 12.93
C GLY A 141 -1.67 -21.46 12.74
N SER A 142 -1.40 -22.01 11.57
CA SER A 142 -0.09 -22.60 11.26
C SER A 142 0.90 -21.51 10.88
N VAL A 143 2.02 -21.42 11.58
CA VAL A 143 3.07 -20.46 11.30
C VAL A 143 4.08 -21.06 10.32
N ILE A 144 4.31 -20.40 9.20
CA ILE A 144 5.35 -20.74 8.22
C ILE A 144 6.52 -19.79 8.41
N SER A 145 7.73 -20.35 8.50
CA SER A 145 8.98 -19.60 8.49
C SER A 145 9.83 -20.04 7.29
N GLU A 146 10.39 -19.10 6.56
CA GLU A 146 11.27 -19.38 5.42
C GLU A 146 12.44 -20.31 5.78
N ASP A 147 12.98 -20.16 7.00
CA ASP A 147 14.12 -20.96 7.48
C ASP A 147 13.81 -22.46 7.61
N ASP A 148 12.54 -22.79 7.89
CA ASP A 148 12.10 -24.15 8.23
C ASP A 148 11.15 -24.77 7.20
N PHE A 149 10.68 -23.98 6.22
CA PHE A 149 9.70 -24.43 5.24
C PHE A 149 10.30 -24.63 3.85
N THR A 150 9.78 -25.61 3.12
CA THR A 150 10.21 -25.88 1.75
C THR A 150 9.01 -26.10 0.85
N CYS A 151 9.05 -25.53 -0.36
CA CYS A 151 8.10 -25.79 -1.42
C CYS A 151 8.75 -26.69 -2.48
N ASN A 152 8.18 -27.88 -2.70
CA ASN A 152 8.65 -28.83 -3.72
C ASN A 152 10.14 -29.19 -3.59
N GLY A 153 10.70 -29.10 -2.36
CA GLY A 153 12.10 -29.42 -2.06
C GLY A 153 13.07 -28.26 -2.22
N GLU A 154 12.59 -27.07 -2.52
CA GLU A 154 13.35 -25.80 -2.49
C GLU A 154 13.05 -25.02 -1.22
N ALA A 155 13.99 -24.20 -0.77
CA ALA A 155 13.77 -23.25 0.30
C ALA A 155 12.60 -22.32 -0.07
N ALA A 156 11.74 -22.06 0.89
CA ALA A 156 10.60 -21.18 0.66
C ALA A 156 11.00 -19.70 0.79
N GLU A 157 10.33 -18.85 0.05
CA GLU A 157 10.42 -17.40 0.10
C GLU A 157 9.02 -16.82 0.22
N LEU A 158 8.82 -15.90 1.16
CA LEU A 158 7.58 -15.14 1.32
C LEU A 158 7.60 -13.92 0.40
N ARG A 159 6.58 -13.79 -0.42
CA ARG A 159 6.40 -12.69 -1.36
C ARG A 159 5.03 -12.07 -1.21
N VAL A 160 4.97 -10.75 -1.28
CA VAL A 160 3.71 -10.04 -1.43
C VAL A 160 3.63 -9.50 -2.86
N LEU A 161 2.64 -9.94 -3.60
CA LEU A 161 2.34 -9.43 -4.93
C LEU A 161 1.16 -8.46 -4.81
N LYS A 162 1.37 -7.21 -5.20
CA LYS A 162 0.38 -6.14 -5.11
C LYS A 162 0.00 -5.61 -6.47
N TRP A 163 -1.29 -5.66 -6.80
CA TRP A 163 -1.87 -4.93 -7.93
C TRP A 163 -2.50 -3.65 -7.39
N ASN A 164 -2.01 -2.51 -7.82
CA ASN A 164 -2.49 -1.22 -7.33
C ASN A 164 -3.95 -0.94 -7.72
N GLN A 165 -4.44 -1.56 -8.78
CA GLN A 165 -5.82 -1.39 -9.26
C GLN A 165 -6.33 -2.70 -9.86
N LEU A 166 -7.66 -2.86 -9.89
CA LEU A 166 -8.33 -3.99 -10.56
C LEU A 166 -7.94 -4.17 -12.04
N THR A 167 -7.53 -3.11 -12.71
CA THR A 167 -7.14 -3.12 -14.12
C THR A 167 -5.64 -3.32 -14.32
N ALA A 168 -4.84 -3.36 -13.26
CA ALA A 168 -3.41 -3.57 -13.37
C ALA A 168 -3.11 -5.00 -13.86
N GLU A 169 -2.37 -5.12 -14.96
CA GLU A 169 -2.02 -6.40 -15.55
C GLU A 169 -0.90 -7.12 -14.78
N LYS A 170 -0.03 -6.36 -14.15
CA LYS A 170 1.16 -6.88 -13.45
C LYS A 170 1.21 -6.38 -12.02
N PRO A 171 1.63 -7.24 -11.09
CA PRO A 171 1.87 -6.83 -9.71
C PRO A 171 3.20 -6.10 -9.55
N VAL A 172 3.30 -5.34 -8.48
CA VAL A 172 4.57 -5.02 -7.83
C VAL A 172 4.86 -6.15 -6.84
N VAL A 173 6.08 -6.68 -6.86
CA VAL A 173 6.50 -7.79 -5.99
C VAL A 173 7.39 -7.23 -4.88
N PHE A 174 7.12 -7.67 -3.66
CA PHE A 174 7.88 -7.33 -2.46
C PHE A 174 8.37 -8.64 -1.82
N THR A 175 9.63 -8.65 -1.39
CA THR A 175 10.30 -9.75 -0.68
C THR A 175 10.98 -9.25 0.60
N GLU A 176 10.99 -7.95 0.84
CA GLU A 176 11.54 -7.29 2.01
C GLU A 176 10.61 -6.15 2.42
N ASP A 177 10.66 -5.72 3.67
CA ASP A 177 9.83 -4.66 4.25
C ASP A 177 8.32 -4.92 4.06
N LEU A 178 7.91 -6.21 4.16
CA LEU A 178 6.54 -6.66 3.84
C LEU A 178 5.49 -6.00 4.73
N GLN A 179 5.83 -5.73 5.98
CA GLN A 179 4.94 -5.01 6.91
C GLN A 179 4.69 -3.56 6.47
N ASP A 180 5.61 -2.95 5.72
CA ASP A 180 5.52 -1.57 5.26
C ASP A 180 4.79 -1.43 3.91
N VAL A 181 4.35 -2.54 3.31
CA VAL A 181 3.54 -2.52 2.08
C VAL A 181 2.21 -1.83 2.36
N ARG A 182 1.94 -0.79 1.59
CA ARG A 182 0.88 0.18 1.88
C ARG A 182 -0.47 -0.19 1.29
N LEU A 183 -1.51 0.07 2.07
CA LEU A 183 -2.92 0.07 1.67
C LEU A 183 -3.27 1.51 1.25
N ASN A 184 -2.96 1.91 0.03
CA ASN A 184 -2.95 3.31 -0.38
C ASN A 184 -3.85 3.63 -1.60
N GLU A 185 -4.75 2.73 -1.95
CA GLU A 185 -5.73 2.92 -3.01
C GLU A 185 -6.91 1.97 -2.81
N ASP A 186 -8.13 2.42 -3.07
CA ASP A 186 -9.31 1.56 -3.06
C ASP A 186 -9.27 0.59 -4.25
N GLY A 187 -9.62 -0.66 -4.02
CA GLY A 187 -9.64 -1.68 -5.08
C GLY A 187 -8.30 -2.33 -5.39
N GLN A 188 -7.36 -2.33 -4.44
CA GLN A 188 -6.09 -3.06 -4.57
C GLN A 188 -6.28 -4.57 -4.41
N LEU A 189 -5.33 -5.35 -4.94
CA LEU A 189 -5.29 -6.79 -4.75
C LEU A 189 -3.94 -7.20 -4.18
N PHE A 190 -3.95 -8.17 -3.30
CA PHE A 190 -2.76 -8.72 -2.65
C PHE A 190 -2.74 -10.24 -2.74
N MET A 191 -1.64 -10.80 -3.22
CA MET A 191 -1.35 -12.22 -3.08
C MET A 191 -0.23 -12.39 -2.06
N PHE A 192 -0.51 -13.10 -0.97
CA PHE A 192 0.49 -13.54 -0.01
C PHE A 192 1.01 -14.91 -0.48
N ALA A 193 2.19 -14.93 -1.08
CA ALA A 193 2.72 -16.12 -1.71
C ALA A 193 3.92 -16.67 -0.93
N ILE A 194 3.85 -17.94 -0.54
CA ILE A 194 4.96 -18.71 -0.01
C ILE A 194 5.34 -19.73 -1.08
N VAL A 195 6.44 -19.50 -1.77
CA VAL A 195 6.85 -20.26 -2.95
C VAL A 195 8.33 -20.62 -2.87
N GLY A 196 8.78 -21.60 -3.67
CA GLY A 196 10.21 -21.88 -3.78
C GLY A 196 10.99 -20.69 -4.33
N GLU A 197 12.25 -20.51 -3.94
CA GLU A 197 13.10 -19.39 -4.40
C GLU A 197 13.16 -19.26 -5.93
N SER A 198 13.13 -20.39 -6.66
CA SER A 198 13.17 -20.39 -8.13
C SER A 198 11.81 -20.18 -8.79
N TYR A 199 10.73 -20.07 -8.02
CA TYR A 199 9.37 -19.94 -8.56
C TYR A 199 9.17 -18.60 -9.28
N GLU A 200 8.68 -18.65 -10.51
CA GLU A 200 8.49 -17.43 -11.31
C GLU A 200 7.26 -16.65 -10.83
N ASN A 201 7.43 -15.35 -10.62
CA ASN A 201 6.33 -14.48 -10.17
C ASN A 201 5.16 -14.40 -11.17
N SER A 202 5.41 -14.71 -12.45
CA SER A 202 4.37 -14.79 -13.50
C SER A 202 3.44 -15.97 -13.35
N ASP A 203 3.85 -17.00 -12.63
CA ASP A 203 3.09 -18.24 -12.44
C ASP A 203 2.24 -18.18 -11.14
N ILE A 204 2.46 -17.17 -10.32
CA ILE A 204 1.62 -16.88 -9.16
C ILE A 204 0.30 -16.27 -9.66
N PRO A 205 -0.85 -16.87 -9.34
CA PRO A 205 -2.13 -16.40 -9.83
C PRO A 205 -2.48 -15.01 -9.25
N ARG A 206 -3.37 -14.33 -9.95
CA ARG A 206 -3.98 -13.11 -9.43
C ARG A 206 -5.08 -13.49 -8.43
N PRO A 207 -5.25 -12.74 -7.33
CA PRO A 207 -6.36 -12.95 -6.39
C PRO A 207 -7.73 -12.88 -7.06
N ASP A 208 -8.71 -13.63 -6.52
CA ASP A 208 -10.10 -13.49 -6.91
C ASP A 208 -10.61 -12.11 -6.51
N ASP A 209 -11.15 -11.37 -7.46
CA ASP A 209 -11.66 -10.03 -7.26
C ASP A 209 -13.18 -9.91 -7.36
N ALA A 210 -13.90 -11.04 -7.48
CA ALA A 210 -15.34 -11.04 -7.72
C ALA A 210 -16.11 -10.35 -6.60
N TYR A 211 -15.74 -10.61 -5.35
CA TYR A 211 -16.41 -10.03 -4.19
C TYR A 211 -16.05 -8.53 -4.04
N LEU A 212 -14.78 -8.17 -4.26
CA LEU A 212 -14.34 -6.78 -4.29
C LEU A 212 -15.11 -5.95 -5.32
N ARG A 213 -15.33 -6.49 -6.54
CA ARG A 213 -16.12 -5.83 -7.58
C ARG A 213 -17.54 -5.55 -7.14
N GLN A 214 -18.15 -6.44 -6.37
CA GLN A 214 -19.47 -6.24 -5.81
C GLN A 214 -19.49 -5.05 -4.83
N TYR A 215 -18.51 -4.94 -3.96
CA TYR A 215 -18.37 -3.80 -3.03
C TYR A 215 -18.16 -2.48 -3.78
N LEU A 216 -17.37 -2.48 -4.83
CA LEU A 216 -17.10 -1.30 -5.65
C LEU A 216 -18.26 -0.95 -6.60
N GLY A 217 -19.37 -1.71 -6.58
CA GLY A 217 -20.52 -1.49 -7.46
C GLY A 217 -20.21 -1.74 -8.94
N LEU A 218 -19.16 -2.50 -9.23
CA LEU A 218 -18.75 -2.84 -10.59
C LEU A 218 -19.51 -4.09 -11.03
N SER A 219 -20.25 -3.99 -12.12
CA SER A 219 -20.91 -5.16 -12.72
C SER A 219 -19.89 -6.12 -13.35
N ALA A 220 -20.23 -7.41 -13.42
CA ALA A 220 -19.39 -8.43 -14.04
C ALA A 220 -19.03 -8.14 -15.52
N GLU A 221 -19.78 -7.25 -16.17
CA GLU A 221 -19.57 -6.81 -17.57
C GLU A 221 -18.35 -5.87 -17.77
N GLN A 222 -17.75 -5.37 -16.70
CA GLN A 222 -16.54 -4.51 -16.77
C GLN A 222 -15.23 -5.29 -16.68
N ARG A 223 -15.28 -6.60 -16.86
CA ARG A 223 -14.10 -7.45 -16.99
C ARG A 223 -13.34 -7.04 -18.26
N PRO A 224 -12.06 -6.64 -18.17
CA PRO A 224 -11.23 -6.57 -19.37
C PRO A 224 -11.17 -7.97 -19.96
N LEU A 225 -11.57 -8.12 -21.23
CA LEU A 225 -11.51 -9.39 -21.94
C LEU A 225 -10.06 -9.81 -22.11
N GLY A 226 -9.54 -10.56 -21.13
CA GLY A 226 -8.45 -11.49 -21.36
C GLY A 226 -9.04 -12.66 -22.13
N GLU A 227 -8.53 -12.91 -23.33
CA GLU A 227 -8.96 -14.02 -24.18
C GLU A 227 -8.77 -15.35 -23.42
N GLY A 228 -9.85 -16.11 -23.30
CA GLY A 228 -9.82 -17.55 -23.01
C GLY A 228 -10.42 -17.97 -21.69
N ASP A 229 -11.74 -18.04 -21.60
CA ASP A 229 -12.42 -19.24 -21.10
C ASP A 229 -13.84 -19.28 -21.66
N GLU A 230 -14.05 -20.15 -22.62
CA GLU A 230 -15.39 -20.56 -23.04
C GLU A 230 -15.85 -21.70 -22.09
N GLY A 231 -16.79 -21.39 -21.22
CA GLY A 231 -17.65 -22.42 -20.65
C GLY A 231 -17.67 -22.56 -19.14
N GLU A 232 -18.64 -21.96 -18.53
CA GLU A 232 -19.68 -22.68 -17.80
C GLU A 232 -20.63 -21.66 -17.14
N THR A 233 -21.80 -21.53 -17.74
CA THR A 233 -22.93 -20.86 -17.11
C THR A 233 -23.51 -21.76 -16.03
N GLY A 234 -23.03 -21.59 -14.79
CA GLY A 234 -23.74 -22.07 -13.62
C GLY A 234 -24.97 -21.21 -13.34
N PRO A 235 -26.11 -21.78 -12.93
CA PRO A 235 -27.33 -21.03 -12.70
C PRO A 235 -27.17 -20.08 -11.52
N ILE A 236 -27.39 -18.78 -11.78
CA ILE A 236 -27.56 -17.76 -10.76
C ILE A 236 -28.79 -18.12 -9.94
N LEU A 237 -28.62 -18.56 -8.70
CA LEU A 237 -29.71 -18.69 -7.77
C LEU A 237 -30.17 -17.29 -7.35
N PRO A 238 -31.47 -16.97 -7.47
CA PRO A 238 -31.98 -15.70 -6.99
C PRO A 238 -31.87 -15.64 -5.47
N ALA A 239 -31.38 -14.54 -4.94
CA ALA A 239 -31.40 -14.26 -3.51
C ALA A 239 -32.84 -14.26 -3.01
N THR A 240 -33.26 -15.35 -2.39
CA THR A 240 -34.48 -15.39 -1.61
C THR A 240 -34.19 -14.80 -0.24
N SER A 241 -34.60 -13.57 -0.05
CA SER A 241 -34.74 -12.96 1.27
C SER A 241 -35.91 -13.63 2.00
N GLU A 242 -35.66 -14.71 2.71
CA GLU A 242 -36.60 -15.18 3.72
C GLU A 242 -36.06 -14.77 5.11
N PRO A 243 -36.91 -14.16 5.95
CA PRO A 243 -36.51 -13.81 7.30
C PRO A 243 -36.31 -15.09 8.13
N PHE A 244 -35.18 -15.15 8.80
CA PHE A 244 -34.84 -16.20 9.75
C PHE A 244 -35.86 -16.21 10.89
N GLU A 245 -36.83 -17.12 10.88
CA GLU A 245 -37.68 -17.39 12.02
C GLU A 245 -36.87 -18.15 13.06
N THR A 246 -36.62 -17.50 14.19
CA THR A 246 -36.05 -18.11 15.37
C THR A 246 -37.11 -19.01 16.01
N GLU A 247 -37.06 -20.33 15.78
CA GLU A 247 -37.74 -21.29 16.63
C GLU A 247 -36.94 -21.42 17.93
N GLU A 248 -37.56 -20.90 18.99
CA GLU A 248 -37.15 -21.16 20.37
C GLU A 248 -37.38 -22.65 20.70
N PRO A 249 -36.37 -23.43 21.14
CA PRO A 249 -36.65 -24.77 21.69
C PRO A 249 -37.25 -24.62 23.06
N ALA A 250 -38.48 -25.13 23.20
CA ALA A 250 -39.16 -25.25 24.47
C ALA A 250 -38.34 -26.10 25.46
N ALA A 251 -37.93 -25.49 26.57
CA ALA A 251 -37.29 -26.16 27.67
C ALA A 251 -38.30 -27.00 28.40
N GLU A 252 -38.22 -28.31 28.28
CA GLU A 252 -38.87 -29.24 29.19
C GLU A 252 -38.16 -29.23 30.54
N ILE A 253 -38.92 -28.81 31.57
CA ILE A 253 -38.50 -28.88 32.98
C ILE A 253 -38.76 -30.32 33.46
N PRO A 254 -37.76 -31.08 33.94
CA PRO A 254 -38.03 -32.36 34.57
C PRO A 254 -38.59 -32.15 35.97
N GLU A 255 -39.74 -32.78 36.23
CA GLU A 255 -40.37 -32.85 37.54
C GLU A 255 -39.44 -33.46 38.60
N SER A 256 -39.42 -32.79 39.74
CA SER A 256 -38.73 -33.21 40.95
C SER A 256 -39.43 -34.42 41.55
N GLY A 257 -38.77 -35.60 41.54
CA GLY A 257 -39.20 -36.80 42.33
C GLY A 257 -38.96 -36.60 43.82
N GLU A 258 -39.99 -36.81 44.59
CA GLU A 258 -39.96 -36.83 46.05
C GLU A 258 -39.07 -37.96 46.58
N PRO A 259 -38.44 -37.82 47.76
CA PRO A 259 -37.73 -38.88 48.43
C PRO A 259 -38.74 -39.72 49.23
N SER A 260 -38.82 -41.06 49.00
CA SER A 260 -39.51 -42.02 49.86
C SER A 260 -38.60 -42.47 50.99
N ASP A 261 -39.05 -42.28 52.22
CA ASP A 261 -38.53 -42.83 53.43
C ASP A 261 -38.53 -44.40 53.38
N GLY A 262 -37.41 -44.97 53.92
CA GLY A 262 -37.25 -46.37 54.16
C GLY A 262 -35.89 -46.71 54.78
#